data_bc6dd2d38415a777a627b4e765416421
#
_entry.id   bc6dd2d38415a777a627b4e765416421
#
_cell.length_a   1.000
_cell.length_b   1.000
_cell.length_c   1.000
_cell.angle_alpha   90.00
_cell.angle_beta   90.00
_cell.angle_gamma   90.00
#
_symmetry.space_group_name_H-M   'P 1'
#
loop_
_entity.id
_entity.type
_entity.pdbx_description
1 polymer ?
#
loop_
_entity_poly.entity_id
_entity_poly.type
_entity_poly.pdbx_seq_one_letter_code
_entity_poly.pdbx_strand_id
1 'polypeptide(L)'
;MLKLGKFNKSAKELLENSFKSIYARDEKERTALHYAVEAKTVKLLVEKGANVNAADARGYTALHLAVTEKRLEIVRELIKSGADVNAEEYGNKCIPLHLACMVGEKEIVEELVKAGGEIEQADKFGMIAMDYAKNSKEIAEVLKKETEKMESLLKK
;
A
#
# COMPACT_ATOMS: atom_id res chain seq x y z
N MET A 1 -20.44 3.34 18.02
CA MET A 1 -19.74 2.24 17.34
C MET A 1 -20.18 2.16 15.88
N LEU A 2 -19.32 2.54 14.96
CA LEU A 2 -19.62 2.49 13.53
C LEU A 2 -19.47 1.04 13.04
N LYS A 3 -20.59 0.37 12.78
CA LYS A 3 -20.60 -0.95 12.15
C LYS A 3 -20.13 -0.83 10.70
N LEU A 4 -19.04 -1.55 10.37
CA LEU A 4 -18.33 -1.55 9.10
C LEU A 4 -19.16 -1.81 7.82
N GLY A 5 -20.35 -2.38 7.94
CA GLY A 5 -21.24 -2.60 6.80
C GLY A 5 -21.83 -1.33 6.15
N LYS A 6 -21.48 -0.15 6.67
CA LYS A 6 -21.97 1.13 6.15
C LYS A 6 -20.94 1.94 5.35
N PHE A 7 -19.70 1.47 5.23
CA PHE A 7 -18.64 2.16 4.47
C PHE A 7 -18.78 2.04 2.95
N ASN A 8 -19.73 1.23 2.47
CA ASN A 8 -20.13 1.23 1.05
C ASN A 8 -21.02 2.42 0.66
N LYS A 9 -21.28 3.32 1.59
CA LYS A 9 -21.94 4.57 1.26
C LYS A 9 -20.98 5.51 0.53
N SER A 10 -21.51 6.27 -0.42
CA SER A 10 -20.71 7.16 -1.24
C SER A 10 -19.77 8.03 -0.38
N ALA A 11 -18.56 8.29 -0.90
CA ALA A 11 -17.61 9.20 -0.25
C ALA A 11 -18.26 10.51 0.23
N LYS A 12 -19.31 10.95 -0.45
CA LYS A 12 -20.10 12.11 -0.12
C LYS A 12 -20.81 12.00 1.23
N GLU A 13 -21.41 10.84 1.53
CA GLU A 13 -22.09 10.61 2.81
C GLU A 13 -21.10 10.50 3.98
N LEU A 14 -19.91 9.95 3.73
CA LEU A 14 -18.84 9.91 4.73
C LEU A 14 -18.32 11.31 5.06
N LEU A 15 -18.32 12.22 4.08
CA LEU A 15 -17.86 13.59 4.22
C LEU A 15 -18.93 14.51 4.87
N GLU A 16 -20.21 14.23 4.66
CA GLU A 16 -21.32 15.01 5.20
C GLU A 16 -21.58 14.73 6.69
N ASN A 17 -21.22 13.55 7.17
CA ASN A 17 -21.60 13.06 8.51
C ASN A 17 -20.58 13.27 9.64
N SER A 18 -19.53 13.94 9.47
CA SER A 18 -18.68 14.60 10.50
C SER A 18 -17.18 14.46 10.34
N PHE A 19 -16.45 15.50 10.66
CA PHE A 19 -15.01 15.59 10.88
C PHE A 19 -14.46 14.48 11.80
N LYS A 20 -15.30 13.90 12.65
CA LYS A 20 -14.93 12.82 13.56
C LYS A 20 -14.72 11.47 12.87
N SER A 21 -15.32 11.25 11.69
CA SER A 21 -15.26 9.96 11.00
C SER A 21 -13.94 9.70 10.26
N ILE A 22 -13.22 10.75 9.86
CA ILE A 22 -11.93 10.64 9.15
C ILE A 22 -10.84 10.06 10.06
N TYR A 23 -10.86 10.40 11.34
CA TYR A 23 -9.90 9.95 12.34
C TYR A 23 -10.41 8.77 13.17
N ALA A 24 -11.68 8.38 13.00
CA ALA A 24 -12.26 7.26 13.73
C ALA A 24 -11.56 5.94 13.34
N ARG A 25 -11.35 5.10 14.34
CA ARG A 25 -10.77 3.76 14.17
C ARG A 25 -11.79 2.73 14.63
N ASP A 26 -11.84 1.61 13.92
CA ASP A 26 -12.68 0.47 14.31
C ASP A 26 -11.95 -0.47 15.29
N GLU A 27 -12.52 -1.65 15.55
CA GLU A 27 -11.95 -2.67 16.44
C GLU A 27 -10.61 -3.23 15.96
N LYS A 28 -10.32 -3.11 14.66
CA LYS A 28 -9.05 -3.50 14.04
C LYS A 28 -8.09 -2.31 13.94
N GLU A 29 -8.39 -1.20 14.58
CA GLU A 29 -7.67 0.07 14.48
C GLU A 29 -7.60 0.63 13.05
N ARG A 30 -8.52 0.26 12.18
CA ARG A 30 -8.62 0.73 10.81
C ARG A 30 -9.38 2.04 10.72
N THR A 31 -8.90 2.92 9.85
CA THR A 31 -9.55 4.18 9.50
C THR A 31 -10.42 4.02 8.24
N ALA A 32 -11.19 5.04 7.89
CA ALA A 32 -11.98 5.05 6.65
C ALA A 32 -11.09 4.79 5.41
N LEU A 33 -9.86 5.27 5.41
CA LEU A 33 -8.92 5.10 4.30
C LEU A 33 -8.59 3.63 4.02
N HIS A 34 -8.49 2.80 5.06
CA HIS A 34 -8.27 1.35 4.91
C HIS A 34 -9.39 0.65 4.13
N TYR A 35 -10.60 1.21 4.17
CA TYR A 35 -11.79 0.64 3.52
C TYR A 35 -12.14 1.29 2.19
N ALA A 36 -11.35 2.23 1.71
CA ALA A 36 -11.59 2.89 0.43
C ALA A 36 -11.51 1.88 -0.72
N VAL A 37 -12.56 1.83 -1.52
CA VAL A 37 -12.68 0.91 -2.67
C VAL A 37 -12.55 1.62 -4.02
N GLU A 38 -12.46 2.95 -4.00
CA GLU A 38 -12.30 3.80 -5.19
C GLU A 38 -11.18 4.82 -4.97
N ALA A 39 -10.38 5.08 -5.99
CA ALA A 39 -9.33 6.10 -5.95
C ALA A 39 -9.87 7.49 -5.62
N LYS A 40 -11.06 7.81 -6.10
CA LYS A 40 -11.77 9.05 -5.81
C LYS A 40 -12.02 9.23 -4.30
N THR A 41 -12.40 8.15 -3.62
CA THR A 41 -12.61 8.15 -2.17
C THR A 41 -11.30 8.41 -1.42
N VAL A 42 -10.21 7.76 -1.84
CA VAL A 42 -8.87 8.00 -1.29
C VAL A 42 -8.50 9.48 -1.39
N LYS A 43 -8.62 10.06 -2.58
CA LYS A 43 -8.33 11.47 -2.83
C LYS A 43 -9.12 12.39 -1.90
N LEU A 44 -10.44 12.19 -1.80
CA LEU A 44 -11.30 13.00 -0.95
C LEU A 44 -10.94 12.89 0.54
N LEU A 45 -10.69 11.69 1.04
CA LEU A 45 -10.30 11.48 2.44
C LEU A 45 -8.97 12.17 2.76
N VAL A 46 -7.99 12.07 1.88
CA VAL A 46 -6.69 12.72 2.06
C VAL A 46 -6.82 14.25 2.00
N GLU A 47 -7.60 14.79 1.06
CA GLU A 47 -7.89 16.24 0.97
C GLU A 47 -8.56 16.76 2.25
N LYS A 48 -9.35 15.93 2.95
CA LYS A 48 -9.98 16.26 4.22
C LYS A 48 -9.09 16.02 5.45
N GLY A 49 -7.85 15.60 5.26
CA GLY A 49 -6.87 15.46 6.32
C GLY A 49 -6.68 14.05 6.86
N ALA A 50 -7.16 13.01 6.16
CA ALA A 50 -6.89 11.63 6.54
C ALA A 50 -5.37 11.36 6.52
N ASN A 51 -4.88 10.62 7.51
CA ASN A 51 -3.49 10.20 7.53
C ASN A 51 -3.30 9.03 6.55
N VAL A 52 -2.63 9.29 5.43
CA VAL A 52 -2.37 8.28 4.39
C VAL A 52 -1.55 7.10 4.92
N ASN A 53 -0.73 7.31 5.94
CA ASN A 53 0.15 6.30 6.54
C ASN A 53 -0.39 5.69 7.85
N ALA A 54 -1.66 5.90 8.17
CA ALA A 54 -2.27 5.28 9.34
C ALA A 54 -2.18 3.75 9.24
N ALA A 55 -1.62 3.12 10.28
CA ALA A 55 -1.51 1.67 10.36
C ALA A 55 -2.66 1.10 11.21
N ASP A 56 -3.17 -0.07 10.83
CA ASP A 56 -4.11 -0.82 11.65
C ASP A 56 -3.39 -1.56 12.80
N ALA A 57 -4.13 -2.34 13.59
CA ALA A 57 -3.58 -3.10 14.72
C ALA A 57 -2.46 -4.08 14.33
N ARG A 58 -2.39 -4.49 13.07
CA ARG A 58 -1.37 -5.39 12.52
C ARG A 58 -0.24 -4.67 11.78
N GLY A 59 -0.28 -3.34 11.74
CA GLY A 59 0.68 -2.52 11.01
C GLY A 59 0.36 -2.34 9.53
N TYR A 60 -0.80 -2.82 9.07
CA TYR A 60 -1.21 -2.64 7.67
C TYR A 60 -1.70 -1.22 7.43
N THR A 61 -1.09 -0.55 6.46
CA THR A 61 -1.58 0.73 5.94
C THR A 61 -2.61 0.48 4.83
N ALA A 62 -3.29 1.52 4.39
CA ALA A 62 -4.19 1.43 3.24
C ALA A 62 -3.45 0.89 2.00
N LEU A 63 -2.16 1.25 1.83
CA LEU A 63 -1.34 0.76 0.71
C LEU A 63 -1.12 -0.75 0.78
N HIS A 64 -0.81 -1.31 1.95
CA HIS A 64 -0.69 -2.77 2.12
C HIS A 64 -1.98 -3.48 1.69
N LEU A 65 -3.13 -2.97 2.12
CA LEU A 65 -4.44 -3.57 1.78
C LEU A 65 -4.75 -3.47 0.29
N ALA A 66 -4.51 -2.30 -0.32
CA ALA A 66 -4.73 -2.09 -1.75
C ALA A 66 -3.87 -3.04 -2.60
N VAL A 67 -2.61 -3.25 -2.20
CA VAL A 67 -1.71 -4.21 -2.86
C VAL A 67 -2.23 -5.64 -2.72
N THR A 68 -2.59 -6.05 -1.51
CA THR A 68 -3.10 -7.40 -1.24
C THR A 68 -4.40 -7.68 -2.00
N GLU A 69 -5.25 -6.67 -2.14
CA GLU A 69 -6.53 -6.75 -2.86
C GLU A 69 -6.38 -6.49 -4.37
N LYS A 70 -5.16 -6.29 -4.87
CA LYS A 70 -4.84 -6.08 -6.29
C LYS A 70 -5.53 -4.85 -6.91
N ARG A 71 -5.67 -3.78 -6.13
CA ARG A 71 -6.37 -2.55 -6.54
C ARG A 71 -5.40 -1.51 -7.07
N LEU A 72 -4.96 -1.67 -8.31
CA LEU A 72 -3.94 -0.84 -8.96
C LEU A 72 -4.25 0.67 -8.88
N GLU A 73 -5.47 1.10 -9.18
CA GLU A 73 -5.82 2.52 -9.19
C GLU A 73 -5.78 3.14 -7.79
N ILE A 74 -6.14 2.35 -6.76
CA ILE A 74 -6.00 2.79 -5.37
C ILE A 74 -4.53 2.88 -4.97
N VAL A 75 -3.71 1.91 -5.37
CA VAL A 75 -2.24 1.94 -5.15
C VAL A 75 -1.66 3.23 -5.73
N ARG A 76 -2.00 3.56 -6.98
CA ARG A 76 -1.54 4.78 -7.65
C ARG A 76 -1.96 6.04 -6.90
N GLU A 77 -3.22 6.12 -6.48
CA GLU A 77 -3.72 7.30 -5.76
C GLU A 77 -3.09 7.44 -4.38
N LEU A 78 -2.88 6.33 -3.65
CA LEU A 78 -2.20 6.35 -2.36
C LEU A 78 -0.74 6.82 -2.49
N ILE A 79 -0.01 6.32 -3.48
CA ILE A 79 1.36 6.75 -3.77
C ILE A 79 1.39 8.25 -4.09
N LYS A 80 0.50 8.71 -4.95
CA LYS A 80 0.36 10.13 -5.31
C LYS A 80 0.03 11.00 -4.10
N SER A 81 -0.69 10.46 -3.14
CA SER A 81 -1.08 11.14 -1.90
C SER A 81 -0.01 11.09 -0.80
N GLY A 82 1.17 10.55 -1.07
CA GLY A 82 2.29 10.52 -0.14
C GLY A 82 2.35 9.28 0.76
N ALA A 83 1.76 8.15 0.35
CA ALA A 83 1.89 6.90 1.09
C ALA A 83 3.36 6.48 1.22
N ASP A 84 3.75 6.02 2.41
CA ASP A 84 5.05 5.41 2.63
C ASP A 84 5.08 4.03 1.95
N VAL A 85 5.80 3.95 0.83
CA VAL A 85 5.89 2.71 0.03
C VAL A 85 6.74 1.63 0.71
N ASN A 86 7.48 1.99 1.76
CA ASN A 86 8.35 1.08 2.52
C ASN A 86 7.87 0.85 3.96
N ALA A 87 6.61 1.15 4.26
CA ALA A 87 6.03 0.86 5.57
C ALA A 87 6.06 -0.66 5.85
N GLU A 88 6.54 -1.04 7.02
CA GLU A 88 6.59 -2.43 7.46
C GLU A 88 5.34 -2.79 8.28
N GLU A 89 4.69 -3.92 7.96
CA GLU A 89 3.66 -4.46 8.86
C GLU A 89 4.33 -5.15 10.07
N TYR A 90 3.60 -5.26 11.17
CA TYR A 90 4.20 -5.65 12.47
C TYR A 90 4.55 -7.13 12.61
N GLY A 91 3.89 -8.02 11.88
CA GLY A 91 4.07 -9.47 12.01
C GLY A 91 5.36 -9.97 11.37
N ASN A 92 5.43 -9.86 10.07
CA ASN A 92 6.54 -10.37 9.26
C ASN A 92 7.50 -9.28 8.78
N LYS A 93 7.21 -8.02 9.08
CA LYS A 93 7.95 -6.86 8.57
C LYS A 93 7.95 -6.76 7.05
N CYS A 94 6.87 -7.20 6.43
CA CYS A 94 6.71 -7.06 5.00
C CYS A 94 6.39 -5.62 4.63
N ILE A 95 7.08 -5.11 3.62
CA ILE A 95 6.74 -3.86 2.95
C ILE A 95 5.76 -4.16 1.81
N PRO A 96 5.04 -3.16 1.27
CA PRO A 96 4.12 -3.37 0.14
C PRO A 96 4.72 -4.13 -1.05
N LEU A 97 6.00 -3.92 -1.35
CA LEU A 97 6.69 -4.60 -2.46
C LEU A 97 6.77 -6.13 -2.26
N HIS A 98 7.02 -6.60 -1.03
CA HIS A 98 6.98 -8.03 -0.73
C HIS A 98 5.58 -8.61 -1.05
N LEU A 99 4.53 -7.93 -0.58
CA LEU A 99 3.15 -8.36 -0.81
C LEU A 99 2.78 -8.35 -2.30
N ALA A 100 3.22 -7.33 -3.05
CA ALA A 100 2.99 -7.24 -4.49
C ALA A 100 3.61 -8.42 -5.25
N CYS A 101 4.82 -8.82 -4.87
CA CYS A 101 5.49 -10.00 -5.43
C CYS A 101 4.77 -11.30 -5.06
N MET A 102 4.28 -11.41 -3.82
CA MET A 102 3.49 -12.58 -3.37
C MET A 102 2.19 -12.73 -4.14
N VAL A 103 1.46 -11.64 -4.37
CA VAL A 103 0.18 -11.68 -5.10
C VAL A 103 0.36 -11.75 -6.62
N GLY A 104 1.57 -11.50 -7.12
CA GLY A 104 1.91 -11.69 -8.53
C GLY A 104 1.39 -10.61 -9.47
N GLU A 105 1.19 -9.39 -8.99
CA GLU A 105 0.69 -8.26 -9.79
C GLU A 105 1.83 -7.38 -10.28
N LYS A 106 2.27 -7.64 -11.52
CA LYS A 106 3.41 -6.94 -12.16
C LYS A 106 3.27 -5.42 -12.15
N GLU A 107 2.10 -4.90 -12.55
CA GLU A 107 1.89 -3.45 -12.63
C GLU A 107 1.97 -2.77 -11.26
N ILE A 108 1.50 -3.44 -10.21
CA ILE A 108 1.65 -2.93 -8.84
C ILE A 108 3.12 -2.94 -8.42
N VAL A 109 3.87 -4.00 -8.75
CA VAL A 109 5.32 -4.05 -8.51
C VAL A 109 6.02 -2.88 -9.20
N GLU A 110 5.71 -2.62 -10.46
CA GLU A 110 6.27 -1.51 -11.24
C GLU A 110 5.98 -0.15 -10.59
N GLU A 111 4.74 0.08 -10.15
CA GLU A 111 4.36 1.33 -9.48
C GLU A 111 5.12 1.52 -8.14
N LEU A 112 5.24 0.47 -7.35
CA LEU A 112 5.96 0.52 -6.07
C LEU A 112 7.45 0.76 -6.26
N VAL A 113 8.09 0.07 -7.20
CA VAL A 113 9.50 0.25 -7.53
C VAL A 113 9.77 1.67 -8.02
N LYS A 114 8.93 2.16 -8.93
CA LYS A 114 9.00 3.53 -9.45
C LYS A 114 8.87 4.59 -8.36
N ALA A 115 8.10 4.31 -7.34
CA ALA A 115 7.87 5.20 -6.19
C ALA A 115 8.96 5.10 -5.10
N GLY A 116 10.00 4.30 -5.31
CA GLY A 116 11.11 4.15 -4.37
C GLY A 116 10.99 2.95 -3.43
N GLY A 117 10.21 1.93 -3.81
CA GLY A 117 10.12 0.67 -3.06
C GLY A 117 11.50 0.00 -2.94
N GLU A 118 11.88 -0.36 -1.72
CA GLU A 118 13.20 -0.93 -1.42
C GLU A 118 13.30 -2.41 -1.81
N ILE A 119 13.99 -2.68 -2.90
CA ILE A 119 14.13 -4.03 -3.49
C ILE A 119 14.92 -4.97 -2.59
N GLU A 120 15.94 -4.46 -1.92
CA GLU A 120 16.85 -5.23 -1.06
C GLU A 120 16.40 -5.29 0.41
N GLN A 121 15.26 -4.66 0.76
CA GLN A 121 14.73 -4.73 2.12
C GLN A 121 14.34 -6.17 2.43
N ALA A 122 14.91 -6.71 3.50
CA ALA A 122 14.56 -8.03 4.00
C ALA A 122 13.40 -7.96 5.00
N ASP A 123 12.52 -8.95 4.94
CA ASP A 123 11.49 -9.15 5.95
C ASP A 123 12.04 -9.87 7.18
N LYS A 124 11.19 -10.23 8.12
CA LYS A 124 11.54 -10.96 9.34
C LYS A 124 12.28 -12.28 9.10
N PHE A 125 12.06 -12.90 7.95
CA PHE A 125 12.67 -14.19 7.58
C PHE A 125 13.94 -14.02 6.74
N GLY A 126 14.40 -12.78 6.53
CA GLY A 126 15.52 -12.47 5.66
C GLY A 126 15.20 -12.51 4.17
N MET A 127 13.93 -12.56 3.80
CA MET A 127 13.48 -12.63 2.40
C MET A 127 13.35 -11.24 1.81
N ILE A 128 13.91 -11.05 0.64
CA ILE A 128 13.75 -9.82 -0.17
C ILE A 128 12.66 -10.01 -1.23
N ALA A 129 12.23 -8.94 -1.89
CA ALA A 129 11.19 -8.99 -2.92
C ALA A 129 11.45 -10.05 -4.01
N MET A 130 12.71 -10.18 -4.44
CA MET A 130 13.11 -11.18 -5.45
C MET A 130 12.80 -12.62 -5.02
N ASP A 131 12.90 -12.93 -3.73
CA ASP A 131 12.60 -14.26 -3.21
C ASP A 131 11.13 -14.64 -3.38
N TYR A 132 10.25 -13.66 -3.29
CA TYR A 132 8.81 -13.85 -3.52
C TYR A 132 8.42 -13.86 -5.00
N ALA A 133 9.28 -13.32 -5.87
CA ALA A 133 9.04 -13.24 -7.31
C ALA A 133 9.45 -14.51 -8.10
N LYS A 134 9.94 -15.55 -7.42
CA LYS A 134 10.50 -16.76 -8.05
C LYS A 134 9.57 -17.44 -9.06
N ASN A 135 8.26 -17.34 -8.86
CA ASN A 135 7.26 -17.97 -9.73
C ASN A 135 6.80 -17.08 -10.89
N SER A 136 7.32 -15.85 -10.99
CA SER A 136 6.98 -14.91 -12.06
C SER A 136 8.22 -14.34 -12.70
N LYS A 137 8.55 -14.84 -13.89
CA LYS A 137 9.67 -14.32 -14.69
C LYS A 137 9.54 -12.82 -14.95
N GLU A 138 8.32 -12.35 -15.24
CA GLU A 138 8.06 -10.95 -15.55
C GLU A 138 8.37 -10.04 -14.38
N ILE A 139 7.94 -10.41 -13.17
CA ILE A 139 8.22 -9.65 -11.95
C ILE A 139 9.72 -9.70 -11.62
N ALA A 140 10.33 -10.88 -11.71
CA ALA A 140 11.78 -11.04 -11.49
C ALA A 140 12.61 -10.16 -12.44
N GLU A 141 12.19 -10.03 -13.70
CA GLU A 141 12.84 -9.14 -14.68
C GLU A 141 12.70 -7.67 -14.32
N VAL A 142 11.52 -7.24 -13.83
CA VAL A 142 11.30 -5.87 -13.37
C VAL A 142 12.27 -5.53 -12.22
N LEU A 143 12.35 -6.39 -11.22
CA LEU A 143 13.24 -6.21 -10.08
C LEU A 143 14.71 -6.22 -10.49
N LYS A 144 15.10 -7.14 -11.36
CA LYS A 144 16.47 -7.25 -11.87
C LYS A 144 16.91 -5.99 -12.61
N LYS A 145 16.09 -5.48 -13.52
CA LYS A 145 16.38 -4.26 -14.28
C LYS A 145 16.57 -3.06 -13.36
N GLU A 146 15.76 -2.96 -12.32
CA GLU A 146 15.87 -1.84 -11.38
C GLU A 146 17.13 -1.97 -10.53
N THR A 147 17.47 -3.18 -10.08
CA THR A 147 18.73 -3.44 -9.35
C THR A 147 19.95 -3.05 -10.20
N GLU A 148 19.98 -3.49 -11.47
CA GLU A 148 21.07 -3.16 -12.41
C GLU A 148 21.18 -1.64 -12.64
N LYS A 149 20.06 -0.95 -12.74
CA LYS A 149 20.01 0.50 -12.89
C LYS A 149 20.57 1.20 -11.65
N MET A 150 20.21 0.75 -10.45
CA MET A 150 20.75 1.29 -9.21
C MET A 150 22.25 1.08 -9.09
N GLU A 151 22.75 -0.13 -9.40
CA GLU A 151 24.18 -0.43 -9.42
C GLU A 151 24.95 0.46 -10.42
N SER A 152 24.37 0.67 -11.59
CA SER A 152 24.96 1.55 -12.62
C SER A 152 25.09 3.00 -12.14
N LEU A 153 24.10 3.50 -11.38
CA LEU A 153 24.12 4.85 -10.79
C LEU A 153 25.19 4.99 -9.69
N LEU A 154 25.43 3.93 -8.93
CA LEU A 154 26.45 3.92 -7.86
C LEU A 154 27.88 3.88 -8.39
N LYS A 155 28.11 3.43 -9.62
CA LYS A 155 29.43 3.35 -10.28
C LYS A 155 29.88 4.67 -10.93
N LYS A 156 29.04 5.68 -10.92
CA LYS A 156 29.38 7.01 -11.38
C LYS A 156 29.83 7.85 -10.17
#